data_051a5c1097c3a6f52973238d2e722b1c
#
_entry.id   051a5c1097c3a6f52973238d2e722b1c
#
_cell.length_a   1.000
_cell.length_b   1.000
_cell.length_c   1.000
_cell.angle_alpha   90.00
_cell.angle_beta   90.00
_cell.angle_gamma   90.00
#
_symmetry.space_group_name_H-M   'P 1'
#
loop_
_entity.id
_entity.type
_entity.pdbx_description
1 polymer ?
#
loop_
_entity_poly.entity_id
_entity_poly.type
_entity_poly.pdbx_seq_one_letter_code
_entity_poly.pdbx_strand_id
1 'polypeptide(L)'
;LMALTLLTVVGAAAITATAGLSLALGAFLAGLLLGETEFKHQTEVDLEPFKGILLGLFFMTVGMGLDLPSILSQPWVILSGLGALLILKLVIGFGALRLFAGPTPMSIEAAFLLAPAGEFAFVVIAAATAIGVLAPEPAGLMAAIAGLSMLLIPVLGKVGGFLSDKLAGPEPAHTLEEDFSNLQGHVIIAGFGRVGHAVARILAAEDAEVVALERSTFNVSRARNAGWRAYLGDAARPEILHSAGVDGAMMFVVTVDDVTAAEAMVSAFHKLRPDAPIIARARDHEHARRLIDAGARSVIPDAIESGLQMAGRTLHEFGYNEETIRDRLAAERDEEYERAAI
;
A
#
# COMPACT_ATOMS: atom_id res chain seq x y z
N LEU A 1 -12.97 -16.59 18.88
CA LEU A 1 -12.53 -16.98 17.54
C LEU A 1 -11.10 -17.52 17.58
N MET A 2 -10.15 -16.81 18.21
CA MET A 2 -8.74 -17.20 18.32
C MET A 2 -8.51 -18.66 18.79
N ALA A 3 -9.21 -19.11 19.85
CA ALA A 3 -9.07 -20.48 20.34
C ALA A 3 -9.51 -21.53 19.29
N LEU A 4 -10.55 -21.22 18.52
CA LEU A 4 -11.02 -22.10 17.44
C LEU A 4 -10.00 -22.12 16.28
N THR A 5 -9.45 -20.97 15.91
CA THR A 5 -8.38 -20.86 14.90
C THR A 5 -7.16 -21.71 15.30
N LEU A 6 -6.67 -21.56 16.54
CA LEU A 6 -5.54 -22.33 17.03
C LEU A 6 -5.86 -23.83 17.08
N LEU A 7 -7.07 -24.21 17.53
CA LEU A 7 -7.52 -25.60 17.53
C LEU A 7 -7.55 -26.19 16.11
N THR A 8 -8.01 -25.42 15.13
CA THR A 8 -8.04 -25.85 13.72
C THR A 8 -6.63 -26.07 13.18
N VAL A 9 -5.71 -25.13 13.43
CA VAL A 9 -4.33 -25.20 12.94
C VAL A 9 -3.57 -26.36 13.61
N VAL A 10 -3.64 -26.46 14.94
CA VAL A 10 -2.97 -27.54 15.71
C VAL A 10 -3.61 -28.89 15.42
N GLY A 11 -4.94 -28.95 15.30
CA GLY A 11 -5.66 -30.18 14.96
C GLY A 11 -5.32 -30.69 13.56
N ALA A 12 -5.28 -29.80 12.56
CA ALA A 12 -4.86 -30.16 11.20
C ALA A 12 -3.40 -30.63 11.16
N ALA A 13 -2.51 -29.95 11.89
CA ALA A 13 -1.11 -30.37 12.02
C ALA A 13 -0.99 -31.77 12.66
N ALA A 14 -1.76 -32.04 13.71
CA ALA A 14 -1.77 -33.36 14.36
C ALA A 14 -2.33 -34.46 13.42
N ILE A 15 -3.39 -34.18 12.68
CA ILE A 15 -3.96 -35.13 11.70
C ILE A 15 -2.96 -35.46 10.61
N THR A 16 -2.28 -34.46 10.02
CA THR A 16 -1.25 -34.73 9.01
C THR A 16 -0.08 -35.50 9.56
N ALA A 17 0.35 -35.24 10.80
CA ALA A 17 1.41 -36.00 11.46
C ALA A 17 1.02 -37.49 11.63
N THR A 18 -0.21 -37.80 12.01
CA THR A 18 -0.66 -39.22 12.13
C THR A 18 -0.74 -39.90 10.76
N ALA A 19 -0.91 -39.17 9.68
CA ALA A 19 -0.86 -39.66 8.30
C ALA A 19 0.57 -39.77 7.73
N GLY A 20 1.62 -39.54 8.55
CA GLY A 20 3.01 -39.61 8.13
C GLY A 20 3.50 -38.36 7.34
N LEU A 21 2.72 -37.29 7.36
CA LEU A 21 3.05 -36.00 6.74
C LEU A 21 3.61 -35.03 7.79
N SER A 22 4.19 -33.91 7.33
CA SER A 22 4.75 -32.93 8.26
C SER A 22 3.66 -32.12 8.99
N LEU A 23 3.92 -31.76 10.27
CA LEU A 23 3.10 -30.84 11.05
C LEU A 23 2.91 -29.49 10.33
N ALA A 24 3.97 -29.00 9.69
CA ALA A 24 3.95 -27.73 8.97
C ALA A 24 2.99 -27.77 7.77
N LEU A 25 2.88 -28.88 7.07
CA LEU A 25 1.93 -29.04 5.95
C LEU A 25 0.48 -28.94 6.45
N GLY A 26 0.17 -29.57 7.57
CA GLY A 26 -1.17 -29.49 8.17
C GLY A 26 -1.54 -28.06 8.60
N ALA A 27 -0.61 -27.39 9.28
CA ALA A 27 -0.80 -26.00 9.68
C ALA A 27 -0.97 -25.07 8.46
N PHE A 28 -0.19 -25.27 7.40
CA PHE A 28 -0.30 -24.52 6.15
C PHE A 28 -1.67 -24.72 5.48
N LEU A 29 -2.12 -25.96 5.33
CA LEU A 29 -3.44 -26.26 4.74
C LEU A 29 -4.58 -25.64 5.55
N ALA A 30 -4.50 -25.71 6.88
CA ALA A 30 -5.47 -25.06 7.75
C ALA A 30 -5.47 -23.53 7.55
N GLY A 31 -4.29 -22.92 7.45
CA GLY A 31 -4.15 -21.48 7.20
C GLY A 31 -4.72 -21.07 5.83
N LEU A 32 -4.52 -21.89 4.80
CA LEU A 32 -5.09 -21.66 3.48
C LEU A 32 -6.63 -21.67 3.51
N LEU A 33 -7.20 -22.67 4.19
CA LEU A 33 -8.65 -22.77 4.32
C LEU A 33 -9.25 -21.61 5.12
N LEU A 34 -8.63 -21.23 6.23
CA LEU A 34 -9.05 -20.08 7.05
C LEU A 34 -8.94 -18.76 6.27
N GLY A 35 -7.95 -18.63 5.40
CA GLY A 35 -7.75 -17.46 4.54
C GLY A 35 -8.81 -17.23 3.48
N GLU A 36 -9.62 -18.26 3.15
CA GLU A 36 -10.76 -18.16 2.23
C GLU A 36 -12.10 -17.91 2.95
N THR A 37 -12.11 -17.87 4.28
CA THR A 37 -13.33 -17.64 5.05
C THR A 37 -13.64 -16.15 5.22
N GLU A 38 -14.89 -15.83 5.51
CA GLU A 38 -15.32 -14.46 5.86
C GLU A 38 -14.61 -13.92 7.11
N PHE A 39 -14.09 -14.81 7.96
CA PHE A 39 -13.35 -14.48 9.18
C PHE A 39 -11.85 -14.21 8.97
N LYS A 40 -11.37 -14.19 7.73
CA LYS A 40 -9.96 -13.97 7.36
C LYS A 40 -9.36 -12.77 8.09
N HIS A 41 -10.01 -11.63 8.01
CA HIS A 41 -9.48 -10.39 8.58
C HIS A 41 -9.39 -10.45 10.11
N GLN A 42 -10.40 -11.01 10.77
CA GLN A 42 -10.38 -11.18 12.23
C GLN A 42 -9.31 -12.19 12.66
N THR A 43 -9.16 -13.28 11.92
CA THR A 43 -8.11 -14.28 12.16
C THR A 43 -6.71 -13.68 12.00
N GLU A 44 -6.51 -12.84 11.00
CA GLU A 44 -5.25 -12.13 10.75
C GLU A 44 -4.91 -11.18 11.91
N VAL A 45 -5.85 -10.35 12.35
CA VAL A 45 -5.69 -9.46 13.51
C VAL A 45 -5.41 -10.23 14.79
N ASP A 46 -6.12 -11.33 15.05
CA ASP A 46 -5.95 -12.16 16.26
C ASP A 46 -4.56 -12.83 16.29
N LEU A 47 -3.99 -13.19 15.12
CA LEU A 47 -2.69 -13.87 15.01
C LEU A 47 -1.49 -12.90 14.91
N GLU A 48 -1.70 -11.66 14.50
CA GLU A 48 -0.63 -10.69 14.27
C GLU A 48 0.35 -10.52 15.45
N PRO A 49 -0.08 -10.44 16.73
CA PRO A 49 0.83 -10.35 17.88
C PRO A 49 1.74 -11.58 18.05
N PHE A 50 1.27 -12.74 17.64
CA PHE A 50 2.01 -14.01 17.79
C PHE A 50 2.96 -14.28 16.62
N LYS A 51 2.63 -13.79 15.43
CA LYS A 51 3.40 -13.97 14.21
C LYS A 51 4.87 -13.56 14.40
N GLY A 52 5.09 -12.36 14.93
CA GLY A 52 6.45 -11.83 15.16
C GLY A 52 7.24 -12.66 16.16
N ILE A 53 6.61 -13.06 17.27
CA ILE A 53 7.24 -13.87 18.33
C ILE A 53 7.59 -15.26 17.81
N LEU A 54 6.64 -15.93 17.16
CA LEU A 54 6.83 -17.29 16.64
C LEU A 54 7.85 -17.31 15.51
N LEU A 55 7.85 -16.32 14.65
CA LEU A 55 8.83 -16.16 13.56
C LEU A 55 10.23 -15.90 14.14
N GLY A 56 10.35 -15.05 15.16
CA GLY A 56 11.60 -14.81 15.87
C GLY A 56 12.16 -16.07 16.52
N LEU A 57 11.31 -16.85 17.20
CA LEU A 57 11.67 -18.13 17.81
C LEU A 57 12.12 -19.15 16.74
N PHE A 58 11.43 -19.20 15.61
CA PHE A 58 11.78 -20.06 14.48
C PHE A 58 13.18 -19.71 13.94
N PHE A 59 13.46 -18.44 13.64
CA PHE A 59 14.77 -18.03 13.15
C PHE A 59 15.88 -18.24 14.19
N MET A 60 15.60 -18.06 15.47
CA MET A 60 16.56 -18.36 16.55
C MET A 60 16.89 -19.87 16.55
N THR A 61 15.88 -20.73 16.48
CA THR A 61 16.09 -22.18 16.44
C THR A 61 16.88 -22.62 15.22
N VAL A 62 16.56 -22.06 14.04
CA VAL A 62 17.32 -22.31 12.82
C VAL A 62 18.75 -21.82 12.96
N GLY A 63 18.96 -20.60 13.48
CA GLY A 63 20.30 -20.04 13.70
C GLY A 63 21.17 -20.88 14.64
N MET A 64 20.56 -21.41 15.72
CA MET A 64 21.26 -22.31 16.66
C MET A 64 21.63 -23.65 16.03
N GLY A 65 20.86 -24.09 15.01
CA GLY A 65 21.14 -25.33 14.26
C GLY A 65 22.26 -25.20 13.21
N LEU A 66 22.73 -23.98 12.94
CA LEU A 66 23.82 -23.75 11.97
C LEU A 66 25.17 -24.09 12.59
N ASP A 67 25.92 -24.97 11.92
CA ASP A 67 27.30 -25.28 12.26
C ASP A 67 28.25 -24.21 11.70
N LEU A 68 28.48 -23.16 12.51
CA LEU A 68 29.36 -22.05 12.14
C LEU A 68 30.79 -22.49 11.76
N PRO A 69 31.47 -23.44 12.47
CA PRO A 69 32.76 -23.95 12.05
C PRO A 69 32.73 -24.55 10.63
N SER A 70 31.76 -25.37 10.31
CA SER A 70 31.60 -25.95 8.96
C SER A 70 31.34 -24.87 7.90
N ILE A 71 30.53 -23.86 8.21
CA ILE A 71 30.27 -22.71 7.34
C ILE A 71 31.56 -21.95 7.04
N LEU A 72 32.35 -21.64 8.07
CA LEU A 72 33.60 -20.89 7.94
C LEU A 72 34.71 -21.70 7.26
N SER A 73 34.65 -23.03 7.29
CA SER A 73 35.63 -23.91 6.62
C SER A 73 35.41 -24.00 5.10
N GLN A 74 34.21 -23.71 4.62
CA GLN A 74 33.82 -23.81 3.23
C GLN A 74 33.23 -22.51 2.62
N PRO A 75 33.88 -21.35 2.76
CA PRO A 75 33.30 -20.06 2.40
C PRO A 75 32.97 -19.97 0.88
N TRP A 76 33.78 -20.61 0.03
CA TRP A 76 33.57 -20.59 -1.40
C TRP A 76 32.33 -21.39 -1.83
N VAL A 77 32.04 -22.49 -1.14
CA VAL A 77 30.82 -23.29 -1.39
C VAL A 77 29.59 -22.47 -1.03
N ILE A 78 29.62 -21.77 0.08
CA ILE A 78 28.49 -20.92 0.52
C ILE A 78 28.31 -19.74 -0.41
N LEU A 79 29.37 -19.01 -0.76
CA LEU A 79 29.29 -17.87 -1.66
C LEU A 79 28.81 -18.28 -3.06
N SER A 80 29.34 -19.37 -3.60
CA SER A 80 28.90 -19.85 -4.91
C SER A 80 27.48 -20.38 -4.89
N GLY A 81 27.08 -21.11 -3.84
CA GLY A 81 25.72 -21.58 -3.65
C GLY A 81 24.71 -20.43 -3.47
N LEU A 82 25.07 -19.42 -2.67
CA LEU A 82 24.27 -18.20 -2.50
C LEU A 82 24.11 -17.45 -3.83
N GLY A 83 25.22 -17.25 -4.55
CA GLY A 83 25.19 -16.61 -5.86
C GLY A 83 24.33 -17.39 -6.87
N ALA A 84 24.51 -18.70 -6.92
CA ALA A 84 23.72 -19.58 -7.82
C ALA A 84 22.21 -19.53 -7.46
N LEU A 85 21.86 -19.60 -6.18
CA LEU A 85 20.47 -19.49 -5.71
C LEU A 85 19.85 -18.16 -6.14
N LEU A 86 20.52 -17.06 -5.86
CA LEU A 86 20.00 -15.72 -6.16
C LEU A 86 19.87 -15.51 -7.68
N ILE A 87 20.89 -15.86 -8.47
CA ILE A 87 20.86 -15.71 -9.92
C ILE A 87 19.76 -16.58 -10.53
N LEU A 88 19.67 -17.85 -10.13
CA LEU A 88 18.65 -18.75 -10.64
C LEU A 88 17.24 -18.24 -10.35
N LYS A 89 16.98 -17.83 -9.11
CA LYS A 89 15.66 -17.30 -8.71
C LYS A 89 15.36 -15.95 -9.35
N LEU A 90 16.35 -15.08 -9.53
CA LEU A 90 16.21 -13.83 -10.27
C LEU A 90 15.79 -14.08 -11.71
N VAL A 91 16.48 -14.98 -12.41
CA VAL A 91 16.18 -15.29 -13.81
C VAL A 91 14.80 -15.91 -13.96
N ILE A 92 14.46 -16.88 -13.12
CA ILE A 92 13.16 -17.55 -13.16
C ILE A 92 12.05 -16.56 -12.76
N GLY A 93 12.25 -15.81 -11.68
CA GLY A 93 11.27 -14.84 -11.17
C GLY A 93 11.02 -13.72 -12.18
N PHE A 94 12.08 -13.14 -12.72
CA PHE A 94 11.97 -12.12 -13.77
C PHE A 94 11.27 -12.67 -15.02
N GLY A 95 11.66 -13.85 -15.49
CA GLY A 95 11.04 -14.49 -16.65
C GLY A 95 9.54 -14.76 -16.45
N ALA A 96 9.16 -15.30 -15.29
CA ALA A 96 7.77 -15.55 -14.94
C ALA A 96 6.96 -14.25 -14.86
N LEU A 97 7.48 -13.24 -14.17
CA LEU A 97 6.80 -11.95 -14.03
C LEU A 97 6.65 -11.24 -15.38
N ARG A 98 7.65 -11.31 -16.25
CA ARG A 98 7.56 -10.76 -17.62
C ARG A 98 6.51 -11.46 -18.46
N LEU A 99 6.34 -12.76 -18.27
CA LEU A 99 5.37 -13.55 -19.04
C LEU A 99 3.93 -13.28 -18.60
N PHE A 100 3.68 -13.04 -17.30
CA PHE A 100 2.33 -12.98 -16.75
C PHE A 100 1.88 -11.58 -16.26
N ALA A 101 2.77 -10.66 -15.94
CA ALA A 101 2.39 -9.49 -15.15
C ALA A 101 2.77 -8.12 -15.71
N GLY A 102 3.56 -7.99 -16.77
CA GLY A 102 3.64 -6.65 -17.28
C GLY A 102 4.99 -5.92 -17.29
N PRO A 103 5.07 -4.64 -16.93
CA PRO A 103 6.17 -3.76 -17.28
C PRO A 103 7.51 -4.20 -16.69
N THR A 104 8.61 -4.02 -17.46
CA THR A 104 9.97 -4.45 -17.11
C THR A 104 10.45 -3.93 -15.74
N PRO A 105 10.25 -2.66 -15.37
CA PRO A 105 10.71 -2.13 -14.08
C PRO A 105 10.10 -2.87 -12.88
N MET A 106 8.78 -3.04 -12.86
CA MET A 106 8.07 -3.76 -11.81
C MET A 106 8.52 -5.23 -11.71
N SER A 107 8.76 -5.86 -12.87
CA SER A 107 9.23 -7.26 -12.91
C SER A 107 10.64 -7.41 -12.33
N ILE A 108 11.51 -6.42 -12.50
CA ILE A 108 12.86 -6.40 -11.91
C ILE A 108 12.78 -6.27 -10.40
N GLU A 109 12.09 -5.26 -9.90
CA GLU A 109 11.97 -5.04 -8.46
C GLU A 109 11.38 -6.26 -7.73
N ALA A 110 10.26 -6.79 -8.25
CA ALA A 110 9.65 -7.99 -7.71
C ALA A 110 10.55 -9.22 -7.79
N ALA A 111 11.32 -9.41 -8.86
CA ALA A 111 12.26 -10.52 -8.99
C ALA A 111 13.37 -10.44 -7.94
N PHE A 112 13.91 -9.25 -7.66
CA PHE A 112 14.90 -9.04 -6.59
C PHE A 112 14.35 -9.34 -5.20
N LEU A 113 13.10 -8.95 -4.90
CA LEU A 113 12.43 -9.24 -3.64
C LEU A 113 12.13 -10.74 -3.46
N LEU A 114 11.86 -11.45 -4.55
CA LEU A 114 11.54 -12.87 -4.54
C LEU A 114 12.78 -13.77 -4.70
N ALA A 115 13.97 -13.23 -4.97
CA ALA A 115 15.18 -14.00 -5.19
C ALA A 115 15.69 -14.76 -3.95
N PRO A 116 15.60 -14.25 -2.70
CA PRO A 116 15.98 -15.02 -1.52
C PRO A 116 15.17 -16.30 -1.35
N ALA A 117 15.69 -17.24 -0.58
CA ALA A 117 14.94 -18.41 -0.16
C ALA A 117 13.78 -17.97 0.76
N GLY A 118 12.65 -18.67 0.72
CA GLY A 118 11.59 -18.50 1.69
C GLY A 118 11.83 -19.37 2.93
N GLU A 119 11.09 -19.09 4.02
CA GLU A 119 11.16 -19.84 5.29
C GLU A 119 10.84 -21.34 5.12
N PHE A 120 10.03 -21.69 4.14
CA PHE A 120 9.72 -23.08 3.83
C PHE A 120 10.94 -23.90 3.36
N ALA A 121 12.02 -23.25 2.91
CA ALA A 121 13.25 -23.95 2.57
C ALA A 121 13.79 -24.76 3.76
N PHE A 122 13.73 -24.19 4.99
CA PHE A 122 14.18 -24.89 6.19
C PHE A 122 13.30 -26.10 6.53
N VAL A 123 12.00 -25.96 6.34
CA VAL A 123 11.04 -27.07 6.57
C VAL A 123 11.31 -28.22 5.60
N VAL A 124 11.56 -27.91 4.32
CA VAL A 124 11.87 -28.92 3.29
C VAL A 124 13.21 -29.59 3.56
N ILE A 125 14.26 -28.81 3.91
CA ILE A 125 15.58 -29.34 4.25
C ILE A 125 15.49 -30.27 5.46
N ALA A 126 14.79 -29.84 6.53
CA ALA A 126 14.61 -30.63 7.74
C ALA A 126 13.85 -31.94 7.45
N ALA A 127 12.78 -31.89 6.66
CA ALA A 127 12.01 -33.07 6.27
C ALA A 127 12.86 -34.04 5.42
N ALA A 128 13.60 -33.53 4.43
CA ALA A 128 14.49 -34.34 3.59
C ALA A 128 15.59 -35.02 4.40
N THR A 129 16.12 -34.36 5.41
CA THR A 129 17.13 -34.91 6.33
C THR A 129 16.51 -35.99 7.23
N ALA A 130 15.30 -35.75 7.76
CA ALA A 130 14.61 -36.70 8.64
C ALA A 130 14.30 -38.04 7.98
N ILE A 131 13.98 -38.02 6.68
CA ILE A 131 13.72 -39.26 5.90
C ILE A 131 14.99 -39.84 5.20
N GLY A 132 16.17 -39.28 5.48
CA GLY A 132 17.44 -39.78 4.97
C GLY A 132 17.74 -39.49 3.50
N VAL A 133 16.96 -38.68 2.82
CA VAL A 133 17.19 -38.26 1.43
C VAL A 133 18.36 -37.26 1.34
N LEU A 134 18.52 -36.43 2.35
CA LEU A 134 19.57 -35.42 2.44
C LEU A 134 20.47 -35.70 3.64
N ALA A 135 21.80 -35.84 3.39
CA ALA A 135 22.75 -36.02 4.47
C ALA A 135 22.89 -34.74 5.33
N PRO A 136 23.24 -34.87 6.62
CA PRO A 136 23.28 -33.72 7.54
C PRO A 136 24.24 -32.60 7.11
N GLU A 137 25.40 -32.93 6.53
CA GLU A 137 26.41 -31.93 6.12
C GLU A 137 25.87 -31.02 4.99
N PRO A 138 25.43 -31.55 3.81
CA PRO A 138 24.83 -30.68 2.80
C PRO A 138 23.54 -29.99 3.26
N ALA A 139 22.77 -30.59 4.17
CA ALA A 139 21.60 -29.95 4.76
C ALA A 139 21.97 -28.67 5.53
N GLY A 140 23.04 -28.73 6.32
CA GLY A 140 23.57 -27.58 7.06
C GLY A 140 24.04 -26.46 6.11
N LEU A 141 24.75 -26.80 5.04
CA LEU A 141 25.19 -25.83 4.03
C LEU A 141 23.99 -25.19 3.28
N MET A 142 23.00 -25.96 2.91
CA MET A 142 21.78 -25.45 2.25
C MET A 142 20.99 -24.54 3.18
N ALA A 143 20.87 -24.91 4.46
CA ALA A 143 20.21 -24.07 5.45
C ALA A 143 20.97 -22.74 5.67
N ALA A 144 22.31 -22.79 5.72
CA ALA A 144 23.14 -21.60 5.80
C ALA A 144 22.96 -20.67 4.60
N ILE A 145 22.97 -21.22 3.38
CA ILE A 145 22.74 -20.47 2.14
C ILE A 145 21.33 -19.82 2.17
N ALA A 146 20.31 -20.58 2.57
CA ALA A 146 18.94 -20.06 2.69
C ALA A 146 18.86 -18.90 3.69
N GLY A 147 19.42 -19.08 4.89
CA GLY A 147 19.44 -18.04 5.94
C GLY A 147 20.19 -16.78 5.51
N LEU A 148 21.38 -16.93 4.94
CA LEU A 148 22.17 -15.81 4.43
C LEU A 148 21.42 -15.06 3.29
N SER A 149 20.71 -15.79 2.42
CA SER A 149 19.93 -15.16 1.36
C SER A 149 18.81 -14.28 1.91
N MET A 150 18.18 -14.68 3.01
CA MET A 150 17.14 -13.89 3.67
C MET A 150 17.69 -12.60 4.32
N LEU A 151 18.89 -12.64 4.88
CA LEU A 151 19.56 -11.44 5.41
C LEU A 151 19.84 -10.41 4.32
N LEU A 152 19.91 -10.81 3.07
CA LEU A 152 20.12 -9.92 1.92
C LEU A 152 18.83 -9.24 1.42
N ILE A 153 17.64 -9.61 1.92
CA ILE A 153 16.35 -9.03 1.46
C ILE A 153 16.38 -7.50 1.43
N PRO A 154 16.80 -6.77 2.49
CA PRO A 154 16.79 -5.31 2.47
C PRO A 154 17.76 -4.72 1.43
N VAL A 155 18.87 -5.40 1.18
CA VAL A 155 19.87 -4.97 0.19
C VAL A 155 19.34 -5.23 -1.22
N LEU A 156 18.81 -6.42 -1.46
CA LEU A 156 18.22 -6.81 -2.75
C LEU A 156 17.02 -5.94 -3.10
N GLY A 157 16.17 -5.60 -2.14
CA GLY A 157 15.05 -4.67 -2.34
C GLY A 157 15.51 -3.29 -2.79
N LYS A 158 16.56 -2.73 -2.13
CA LYS A 158 17.15 -1.44 -2.55
C LYS A 158 17.78 -1.51 -3.93
N VAL A 159 18.50 -2.58 -4.24
CA VAL A 159 19.13 -2.80 -5.56
C VAL A 159 18.06 -2.97 -6.62
N GLY A 160 17.03 -3.77 -6.34
CA GLY A 160 15.89 -3.98 -7.25
C GLY A 160 15.15 -2.68 -7.56
N GLY A 161 14.84 -1.87 -6.55
CA GLY A 161 14.23 -0.55 -6.71
C GLY A 161 15.09 0.40 -7.53
N PHE A 162 16.40 0.51 -7.20
CA PHE A 162 17.34 1.34 -7.96
C PHE A 162 17.46 0.94 -9.43
N LEU A 163 17.51 -0.38 -9.71
CA LEU A 163 17.54 -0.86 -11.08
C LEU A 163 16.19 -0.64 -11.80
N SER A 164 15.09 -0.83 -11.09
CA SER A 164 13.75 -0.54 -11.57
C SER A 164 13.65 0.92 -12.01
N ASP A 165 14.00 1.87 -11.14
CA ASP A 165 13.99 3.30 -11.43
C ASP A 165 14.88 3.68 -12.60
N LYS A 166 16.08 3.11 -12.66
CA LYS A 166 17.04 3.37 -13.75
C LYS A 166 16.59 2.83 -15.09
N LEU A 167 15.92 1.69 -15.12
CA LEU A 167 15.41 1.03 -16.32
C LEU A 167 13.97 1.45 -16.68
N ALA A 168 13.25 2.01 -15.72
CA ALA A 168 11.98 2.68 -16.01
C ALA A 168 12.15 3.76 -17.09
N GLY A 169 13.39 4.21 -17.29
CA GLY A 169 13.63 5.41 -18.08
C GLY A 169 13.11 6.63 -17.30
N PRO A 170 13.24 7.85 -17.78
CA PRO A 170 12.32 8.87 -17.33
C PRO A 170 10.94 8.26 -17.59
N GLU A 171 10.15 8.04 -16.52
CA GLU A 171 8.73 7.70 -16.71
C GLU A 171 8.30 8.58 -17.87
N PRO A 172 7.70 8.03 -18.95
CA PRO A 172 7.22 8.89 -20.01
C PRO A 172 6.46 9.95 -19.23
N ALA A 173 6.95 11.18 -19.32
CA ALA A 173 6.30 12.29 -18.64
C ALA A 173 4.85 12.01 -18.94
N HIS A 174 4.07 11.56 -17.89
CA HIS A 174 2.68 11.24 -18.10
C HIS A 174 2.06 12.59 -18.49
N THR A 175 2.40 13.01 -19.70
CA THR A 175 1.61 13.99 -20.42
C THR A 175 0.25 13.36 -20.45
N LEU A 176 -0.69 14.00 -19.82
CA LEU A 176 -2.08 13.60 -19.93
C LEU A 176 -2.31 13.29 -21.41
N GLU A 177 -3.05 12.23 -21.70
CA GLU A 177 -3.38 11.85 -23.11
C GLU A 177 -3.93 13.04 -23.90
N GLU A 178 -4.47 14.03 -23.19
CA GLU A 178 -4.82 15.37 -23.68
C GLU A 178 -4.04 16.41 -22.86
N ASP A 179 -3.52 17.43 -23.55
CA ASP A 179 -2.84 18.57 -22.95
C ASP A 179 -3.86 19.70 -22.70
N PHE A 180 -4.06 20.06 -21.44
CA PHE A 180 -4.95 21.13 -21.01
C PHE A 180 -4.23 22.42 -20.67
N SER A 181 -2.95 22.56 -21.04
CA SER A 181 -2.14 23.77 -20.76
C SER A 181 -2.81 25.08 -21.22
N ASN A 182 -3.67 25.02 -22.22
CA ASN A 182 -4.41 26.18 -22.74
C ASN A 182 -5.82 26.35 -22.11
N LEU A 183 -6.25 25.45 -21.22
CA LEU A 183 -7.57 25.55 -20.58
C LEU A 183 -7.57 26.68 -19.54
N GLN A 184 -8.67 27.42 -19.45
CA GLN A 184 -8.82 28.56 -18.55
C GLN A 184 -10.08 28.43 -17.71
N GLY A 185 -10.00 28.83 -16.44
CA GLY A 185 -11.18 28.89 -15.56
C GLY A 185 -11.70 27.54 -15.09
N HIS A 186 -10.97 26.45 -15.29
CA HIS A 186 -11.35 25.11 -14.86
C HIS A 186 -10.91 24.80 -13.43
N VAL A 187 -11.49 23.74 -12.85
CA VAL A 187 -11.13 23.21 -11.54
C VAL A 187 -10.32 21.92 -11.73
N ILE A 188 -9.15 21.84 -11.09
CA ILE A 188 -8.38 20.61 -11.04
C ILE A 188 -8.74 19.86 -9.75
N ILE A 189 -9.16 18.59 -9.88
CA ILE A 189 -9.46 17.72 -8.73
C ILE A 189 -8.41 16.62 -8.63
N ALA A 190 -7.66 16.60 -7.53
CA ALA A 190 -6.72 15.53 -7.20
C ALA A 190 -7.39 14.45 -6.33
N GLY A 191 -7.43 13.21 -6.87
CA GLY A 191 -8.19 12.09 -6.34
C GLY A 191 -9.61 12.06 -6.91
N PHE A 192 -9.97 10.99 -7.64
CA PHE A 192 -11.29 10.85 -8.23
C PHE A 192 -12.03 9.61 -7.70
N GLY A 193 -11.89 9.41 -6.40
CA GLY A 193 -12.65 8.43 -5.62
C GLY A 193 -14.07 8.91 -5.33
N ARG A 194 -14.64 8.43 -4.22
CA ARG A 194 -16.04 8.76 -3.83
C ARG A 194 -16.25 10.26 -3.59
N VAL A 195 -15.33 10.90 -2.90
CA VAL A 195 -15.43 12.33 -2.55
C VAL A 195 -15.19 13.19 -3.80
N GLY A 196 -14.09 12.96 -4.54
CA GLY A 196 -13.79 13.72 -5.75
C GLY A 196 -14.90 13.64 -6.81
N HIS A 197 -15.49 12.46 -6.98
CA HIS A 197 -16.63 12.29 -7.88
C HIS A 197 -17.89 13.05 -7.42
N ALA A 198 -18.15 13.11 -6.11
CA ALA A 198 -19.27 13.89 -5.57
C ALA A 198 -19.07 15.39 -5.78
N VAL A 199 -17.87 15.90 -5.53
CA VAL A 199 -17.49 17.31 -5.76
C VAL A 199 -17.62 17.64 -7.25
N ALA A 200 -17.02 16.83 -8.13
CA ALA A 200 -17.08 17.05 -9.57
C ALA A 200 -18.51 17.11 -10.10
N ARG A 201 -19.40 16.25 -9.61
CA ARG A 201 -20.80 16.19 -10.03
C ARG A 201 -21.57 17.47 -9.66
N ILE A 202 -21.28 18.03 -8.47
CA ILE A 202 -21.91 19.28 -8.04
C ILE A 202 -21.37 20.45 -8.85
N LEU A 203 -20.06 20.52 -9.07
CA LEU A 203 -19.44 21.56 -9.87
C LEU A 203 -19.91 21.54 -11.33
N ALA A 204 -20.03 20.35 -11.91
CA ALA A 204 -20.54 20.20 -13.27
C ALA A 204 -22.02 20.59 -13.41
N ALA A 205 -22.83 20.50 -12.36
CA ALA A 205 -24.22 20.99 -12.36
C ALA A 205 -24.30 22.53 -12.41
N GLU A 206 -23.21 23.22 -12.05
CA GLU A 206 -23.04 24.66 -12.14
C GLU A 206 -22.16 25.06 -13.36
N ASP A 207 -22.10 24.21 -14.39
CA ASP A 207 -21.36 24.41 -15.62
C ASP A 207 -19.84 24.62 -15.44
N ALA A 208 -19.25 24.23 -14.30
CA ALA A 208 -17.82 24.34 -14.07
C ALA A 208 -17.07 23.22 -14.83
N GLU A 209 -16.05 23.60 -15.59
CA GLU A 209 -15.15 22.62 -16.21
C GLU A 209 -14.25 21.96 -15.17
N VAL A 210 -14.18 20.63 -15.19
CA VAL A 210 -13.40 19.85 -14.23
C VAL A 210 -12.40 18.97 -14.95
N VAL A 211 -11.15 19.03 -14.53
CA VAL A 211 -10.06 18.11 -14.90
C VAL A 211 -9.70 17.28 -13.67
N ALA A 212 -9.88 15.97 -13.72
CA ALA A 212 -9.61 15.08 -12.60
C ALA A 212 -8.29 14.33 -12.79
N LEU A 213 -7.44 14.35 -11.77
CA LEU A 213 -6.18 13.62 -11.69
C LEU A 213 -6.34 12.47 -10.69
N GLU A 214 -6.04 11.25 -11.10
CA GLU A 214 -6.20 10.04 -10.28
C GLU A 214 -5.05 9.06 -10.53
N ARG A 215 -4.57 8.41 -9.49
CA ARG A 215 -3.46 7.43 -9.59
C ARG A 215 -3.92 6.01 -9.89
N SER A 216 -5.19 5.70 -9.64
CA SER A 216 -5.78 4.39 -9.91
C SER A 216 -6.29 4.30 -11.34
N THR A 217 -5.70 3.41 -12.15
CA THR A 217 -6.17 3.10 -13.50
C THR A 217 -7.62 2.65 -13.54
N PHE A 218 -8.06 1.90 -12.51
CA PHE A 218 -9.43 1.46 -12.35
C PHE A 218 -10.40 2.64 -12.18
N ASN A 219 -10.07 3.60 -11.30
CA ASN A 219 -10.89 4.77 -11.07
C ASN A 219 -10.94 5.68 -12.31
N VAL A 220 -9.80 5.87 -12.99
CA VAL A 220 -9.73 6.63 -14.24
C VAL A 220 -10.63 6.01 -15.30
N SER A 221 -10.52 4.71 -15.54
CA SER A 221 -11.36 4.02 -16.55
C SER A 221 -12.84 4.13 -16.23
N ARG A 222 -13.21 3.98 -14.94
CA ARG A 222 -14.61 4.12 -14.50
C ARG A 222 -15.13 5.54 -14.69
N ALA A 223 -14.30 6.55 -14.38
CA ALA A 223 -14.65 7.96 -14.54
C ALA A 223 -14.84 8.33 -16.02
N ARG A 224 -13.92 7.91 -16.89
CA ARG A 224 -14.03 8.13 -18.34
C ARG A 224 -15.27 7.48 -18.94
N ASN A 225 -15.59 6.25 -18.53
CA ASN A 225 -16.81 5.56 -18.97
C ASN A 225 -18.10 6.30 -18.53
N ALA A 226 -18.02 7.09 -17.47
CA ALA A 226 -19.10 7.97 -17.02
C ALA A 226 -19.06 9.38 -17.64
N GLY A 227 -18.17 9.63 -18.61
CA GLY A 227 -18.09 10.90 -19.34
C GLY A 227 -17.22 11.98 -18.70
N TRP A 228 -16.43 11.65 -17.64
CA TRP A 228 -15.58 12.60 -16.97
C TRP A 228 -14.21 12.74 -17.68
N ARG A 229 -13.66 13.95 -17.67
CA ARG A 229 -12.26 14.24 -18.06
C ARG A 229 -11.34 13.81 -16.92
N ALA A 230 -11.09 12.51 -16.80
CA ALA A 230 -10.25 11.92 -15.75
C ALA A 230 -8.99 11.32 -16.36
N TYR A 231 -7.85 11.64 -15.76
CA TYR A 231 -6.53 11.31 -16.28
C TYR A 231 -5.68 10.62 -15.22
N LEU A 232 -4.89 9.65 -15.67
CA LEU A 232 -3.93 8.97 -14.83
C LEU A 232 -2.75 9.91 -14.57
N GLY A 233 -2.54 10.30 -13.33
CA GLY A 233 -1.43 11.17 -12.97
C GLY A 233 -1.34 11.40 -11.48
N ASP A 234 -0.11 11.68 -11.02
CA ASP A 234 0.17 12.09 -9.65
C ASP A 234 0.20 13.62 -9.58
N ALA A 235 -0.81 14.20 -8.93
CA ALA A 235 -0.93 15.65 -8.79
C ALA A 235 0.14 16.28 -7.86
N ALA A 236 1.00 15.46 -7.22
CA ALA A 236 2.19 15.98 -6.53
C ALA A 236 3.33 16.34 -7.50
N ARG A 237 3.22 15.97 -8.79
CA ARG A 237 4.24 16.23 -9.81
C ARG A 237 3.92 17.51 -10.59
N PRO A 238 4.84 18.49 -10.62
CA PRO A 238 4.65 19.73 -11.36
C PRO A 238 4.33 19.53 -12.86
N GLU A 239 4.94 18.53 -13.50
CA GLU A 239 4.75 18.24 -14.91
C GLU A 239 3.29 17.81 -15.21
N ILE A 240 2.69 17.03 -14.30
CA ILE A 240 1.29 16.63 -14.41
C ILE A 240 0.35 17.81 -14.19
N LEU A 241 0.66 18.70 -13.24
CA LEU A 241 -0.11 19.90 -13.00
C LEU A 241 -0.05 20.86 -14.20
N HIS A 242 1.12 21.01 -14.84
CA HIS A 242 1.24 21.80 -16.08
C HIS A 242 0.42 21.21 -17.22
N SER A 243 0.49 19.89 -17.42
CA SER A 243 -0.34 19.21 -18.44
C SER A 243 -1.84 19.29 -18.12
N ALA A 244 -2.22 19.41 -16.83
CA ALA A 244 -3.59 19.64 -16.39
C ALA A 244 -4.04 21.12 -16.49
N GLY A 245 -3.18 22.01 -17.01
CA GLY A 245 -3.49 23.43 -17.18
C GLY A 245 -3.46 24.23 -15.88
N VAL A 246 -2.49 23.96 -14.99
CA VAL A 246 -2.37 24.66 -13.70
C VAL A 246 -2.35 26.17 -13.85
N ASP A 247 -1.73 26.71 -14.91
CA ASP A 247 -1.60 28.14 -15.14
C ASP A 247 -2.95 28.84 -15.39
N GLY A 248 -3.90 28.12 -15.97
CA GLY A 248 -5.27 28.57 -16.22
C GLY A 248 -6.30 28.10 -15.19
N ALA A 249 -5.92 27.26 -14.25
CA ALA A 249 -6.85 26.71 -13.27
C ALA A 249 -7.37 27.79 -12.32
N MET A 250 -8.67 27.79 -12.10
CA MET A 250 -9.32 28.69 -11.17
C MET A 250 -9.15 28.22 -9.71
N MET A 251 -9.08 26.91 -9.50
CA MET A 251 -9.06 26.30 -8.17
C MET A 251 -8.46 24.89 -8.21
N PHE A 252 -7.88 24.46 -7.09
CA PHE A 252 -7.43 23.09 -6.88
C PHE A 252 -8.15 22.46 -5.72
N VAL A 253 -8.65 21.24 -5.93
CA VAL A 253 -9.40 20.49 -4.90
C VAL A 253 -8.70 19.15 -4.64
N VAL A 254 -8.24 18.93 -3.42
CA VAL A 254 -7.56 17.70 -3.01
C VAL A 254 -8.51 16.83 -2.19
N THR A 255 -8.85 15.66 -2.71
CA THR A 255 -9.82 14.74 -2.10
C THR A 255 -9.23 13.39 -1.71
N VAL A 256 -7.90 13.23 -1.80
CA VAL A 256 -7.21 12.01 -1.40
C VAL A 256 -7.22 11.87 0.13
N ASP A 257 -7.22 10.62 0.61
CA ASP A 257 -7.24 10.28 2.03
C ASP A 257 -5.83 9.98 2.61
N ASP A 258 -4.84 9.77 1.75
CA ASP A 258 -3.45 9.63 2.16
C ASP A 258 -2.88 10.99 2.57
N VAL A 259 -2.48 11.07 3.84
CA VAL A 259 -2.00 12.31 4.49
C VAL A 259 -0.77 12.88 3.77
N THR A 260 0.22 12.05 3.51
CA THR A 260 1.49 12.46 2.88
C THR A 260 1.29 12.89 1.43
N ALA A 261 0.46 12.16 0.70
CA ALA A 261 0.15 12.50 -0.69
C ALA A 261 -0.63 13.83 -0.77
N ALA A 262 -1.61 14.06 0.12
CA ALA A 262 -2.37 15.31 0.15
C ALA A 262 -1.48 16.52 0.41
N GLU A 263 -0.58 16.45 1.40
CA GLU A 263 0.38 17.52 1.72
C GLU A 263 1.31 17.82 0.53
N ALA A 264 1.82 16.76 -0.12
CA ALA A 264 2.67 16.91 -1.29
C ALA A 264 1.95 17.57 -2.47
N MET A 265 0.69 17.20 -2.74
CA MET A 265 -0.14 17.78 -3.79
C MET A 265 -0.46 19.24 -3.53
N VAL A 266 -0.86 19.60 -2.30
CA VAL A 266 -1.10 20.99 -1.90
C VAL A 266 0.17 21.84 -2.08
N SER A 267 1.31 21.37 -1.57
CA SER A 267 2.60 22.07 -1.70
C SER A 267 3.04 22.23 -3.14
N ALA A 268 2.86 21.22 -3.99
CA ALA A 268 3.22 21.28 -5.41
C ALA A 268 2.38 22.33 -6.17
N PHE A 269 1.06 22.31 -5.95
CA PHE A 269 0.18 23.29 -6.59
C PHE A 269 0.42 24.72 -6.08
N HIS A 270 0.55 24.90 -4.76
CA HIS A 270 0.80 26.21 -4.15
C HIS A 270 2.10 26.87 -4.66
N LYS A 271 3.14 26.08 -4.89
CA LYS A 271 4.41 26.58 -5.48
C LYS A 271 4.23 27.10 -6.91
N LEU A 272 3.35 26.50 -7.69
CA LEU A 272 3.06 26.90 -9.07
C LEU A 272 2.08 28.06 -9.13
N ARG A 273 1.05 28.04 -8.27
CA ARG A 273 -0.04 29.03 -8.24
C ARG A 273 -0.37 29.45 -6.80
N PRO A 274 0.46 30.34 -6.19
CA PRO A 274 0.22 30.82 -4.82
C PRO A 274 -1.07 31.62 -4.65
N ASP A 275 -1.55 32.21 -5.74
CA ASP A 275 -2.75 33.06 -5.81
C ASP A 275 -4.06 32.27 -5.93
N ALA A 276 -4.00 31.05 -6.47
CA ALA A 276 -5.18 30.25 -6.70
C ALA A 276 -5.62 29.51 -5.41
N PRO A 277 -6.91 29.49 -5.08
CA PRO A 277 -7.39 28.81 -3.90
C PRO A 277 -7.25 27.30 -3.98
N ILE A 278 -6.79 26.71 -2.88
CA ILE A 278 -6.70 25.27 -2.68
C ILE A 278 -7.69 24.86 -1.61
N ILE A 279 -8.57 23.95 -1.92
CA ILE A 279 -9.48 23.31 -0.95
C ILE A 279 -9.01 21.88 -0.76
N ALA A 280 -8.78 21.48 0.49
CA ALA A 280 -8.28 20.14 0.78
C ALA A 280 -9.13 19.43 1.83
N ARG A 281 -9.26 18.13 1.66
CA ARG A 281 -9.83 17.23 2.65
C ARG A 281 -8.77 16.85 3.67
N ALA A 282 -9.11 16.87 4.96
CA ALA A 282 -8.23 16.41 6.01
C ALA A 282 -8.83 15.22 6.77
N ARG A 283 -7.98 14.37 7.31
CA ARG A 283 -8.37 13.26 8.16
C ARG A 283 -8.82 13.75 9.55
N ASP A 284 -8.02 14.64 10.13
CA ASP A 284 -8.15 15.15 11.49
C ASP A 284 -7.58 16.57 11.61
N HIS A 285 -7.65 17.16 12.81
CA HIS A 285 -7.18 18.52 13.09
C HIS A 285 -5.67 18.71 12.81
N GLU A 286 -4.86 17.73 13.15
CA GLU A 286 -3.41 17.82 12.95
C GLU A 286 -3.05 17.84 11.47
N HIS A 287 -3.69 16.97 10.68
CA HIS A 287 -3.55 16.96 9.23
C HIS A 287 -4.06 18.28 8.61
N ALA A 288 -5.17 18.82 9.14
CA ALA A 288 -5.71 20.10 8.67
C ALA A 288 -4.70 21.24 8.80
N ARG A 289 -4.03 21.36 9.95
CA ARG A 289 -2.97 22.37 10.15
C ARG A 289 -1.82 22.20 9.15
N ARG A 290 -1.34 20.97 8.93
CA ARG A 290 -0.26 20.72 7.96
C ARG A 290 -0.67 21.10 6.53
N LEU A 291 -1.93 20.90 6.16
CA LEU A 291 -2.43 21.33 4.85
C LEU A 291 -2.53 22.85 4.73
N ILE A 292 -2.92 23.58 5.78
CA ILE A 292 -2.88 25.04 5.82
C ILE A 292 -1.43 25.54 5.68
N ASP A 293 -0.51 24.95 6.45
CA ASP A 293 0.92 25.30 6.38
C ASP A 293 1.51 25.01 5.00
N ALA A 294 1.01 23.99 4.30
CA ALA A 294 1.40 23.65 2.93
C ALA A 294 0.82 24.60 1.87
N GLY A 295 -0.14 25.46 2.23
CA GLY A 295 -0.73 26.48 1.36
C GLY A 295 -2.21 26.26 1.00
N ALA A 296 -2.91 25.35 1.66
CA ALA A 296 -4.35 25.23 1.47
C ALA A 296 -5.08 26.45 2.06
N ARG A 297 -6.02 26.99 1.29
CA ARG A 297 -6.85 28.13 1.72
C ARG A 297 -8.01 27.70 2.60
N SER A 298 -8.54 26.52 2.36
CA SER A 298 -9.65 25.94 3.13
C SER A 298 -9.45 24.44 3.27
N VAL A 299 -9.69 23.93 4.45
CA VAL A 299 -9.54 22.52 4.76
C VAL A 299 -10.81 21.99 5.39
N ILE A 300 -11.25 20.83 4.94
CA ILE A 300 -12.49 20.16 5.42
C ILE A 300 -12.10 18.90 6.19
N PRO A 301 -12.15 18.90 7.53
CA PRO A 301 -11.86 17.72 8.33
C PRO A 301 -13.03 16.74 8.30
N ASP A 302 -12.80 15.53 7.78
CA ASP A 302 -13.83 14.49 7.63
C ASP A 302 -14.52 14.12 8.95
N ALA A 303 -13.75 13.98 10.01
CA ALA A 303 -14.27 13.58 11.30
C ALA A 303 -15.27 14.61 11.86
N ILE A 304 -14.95 15.89 11.72
CA ILE A 304 -15.82 16.99 12.18
C ILE A 304 -17.11 17.01 11.36
N GLU A 305 -17.00 17.10 10.04
CA GLU A 305 -18.16 17.21 9.17
C GLU A 305 -19.07 15.98 9.26
N SER A 306 -18.50 14.78 9.35
CA SER A 306 -19.29 13.56 9.59
C SER A 306 -19.99 13.58 10.95
N GLY A 307 -19.31 14.05 11.99
CA GLY A 307 -19.88 14.22 13.35
C GLY A 307 -21.04 15.19 13.36
N LEU A 308 -20.88 16.36 12.73
CA LEU A 308 -21.92 17.37 12.61
C LEU A 308 -23.14 16.84 11.83
N GLN A 309 -22.92 16.12 10.74
CA GLN A 309 -24.00 15.47 9.99
C GLN A 309 -24.79 14.46 10.84
N MET A 310 -24.10 13.64 11.64
CA MET A 310 -24.75 12.69 12.54
C MET A 310 -25.51 13.41 13.66
N ALA A 311 -24.90 14.44 14.27
CA ALA A 311 -25.56 15.25 15.31
C ALA A 311 -26.82 15.91 14.78
N GLY A 312 -26.79 16.48 13.58
CA GLY A 312 -27.97 17.09 12.94
C GLY A 312 -29.11 16.12 12.75
N ARG A 313 -28.83 14.92 12.23
CA ARG A 313 -29.86 13.89 12.09
C ARG A 313 -30.41 13.41 13.43
N THR A 314 -29.55 13.28 14.45
CA THR A 314 -29.96 12.91 15.81
C THR A 314 -30.87 13.97 16.41
N LEU A 315 -30.54 15.25 16.28
CA LEU A 315 -31.40 16.34 16.77
C LEU A 315 -32.75 16.38 16.05
N HIS A 316 -32.77 16.06 14.74
CA HIS A 316 -34.02 15.96 13.99
C HIS A 316 -34.93 14.85 14.56
N GLU A 317 -34.37 13.69 14.87
CA GLU A 317 -35.11 12.56 15.47
C GLU A 317 -35.60 12.91 16.90
N PHE A 318 -34.90 13.80 17.63
CA PHE A 318 -35.38 14.35 18.90
C PHE A 318 -36.50 15.40 18.75
N GLY A 319 -36.87 15.73 17.49
CA GLY A 319 -37.97 16.67 17.20
C GLY A 319 -37.57 18.14 17.24
N TYR A 320 -36.29 18.48 17.19
CA TYR A 320 -35.86 19.87 17.01
C TYR A 320 -36.20 20.36 15.60
N ASN A 321 -36.54 21.65 15.47
CA ASN A 321 -36.78 22.24 14.15
C ASN A 321 -35.46 22.49 13.39
N GLU A 322 -35.56 22.59 12.06
CA GLU A 322 -34.40 22.74 11.20
C GLU A 322 -33.58 24.00 11.44
N GLU A 323 -34.21 25.11 11.86
CA GLU A 323 -33.54 26.37 12.18
C GLU A 323 -32.63 26.19 13.39
N THR A 324 -33.17 25.63 14.49
CA THR A 324 -32.40 25.36 15.71
C THR A 324 -31.24 24.37 15.43
N ILE A 325 -31.50 23.35 14.62
CA ILE A 325 -30.45 22.39 14.25
C ILE A 325 -29.33 23.09 13.51
N ARG A 326 -29.67 23.88 12.48
CA ARG A 326 -28.69 24.61 11.68
C ARG A 326 -27.83 25.54 12.53
N ASP A 327 -28.46 26.34 13.42
CA ASP A 327 -27.75 27.29 14.25
C ASP A 327 -26.78 26.59 15.22
N ARG A 328 -27.22 25.49 15.85
CA ARG A 328 -26.35 24.69 16.72
C ARG A 328 -25.17 24.07 15.97
N LEU A 329 -25.41 23.48 14.77
CA LEU A 329 -24.36 22.90 13.97
C LEU A 329 -23.38 23.95 13.43
N ALA A 330 -23.85 25.15 13.11
CA ALA A 330 -23.00 26.26 12.71
C ALA A 330 -22.07 26.68 13.85
N ALA A 331 -22.65 26.92 15.06
CA ALA A 331 -21.85 27.28 16.22
C ALA A 331 -20.80 26.22 16.59
N GLU A 332 -21.17 24.95 16.58
CA GLU A 332 -20.22 23.85 16.85
C GLU A 332 -19.14 23.74 15.77
N ARG A 333 -19.51 23.93 14.48
CA ARG A 333 -18.54 23.96 13.38
C ARG A 333 -17.52 25.08 13.59
N ASP A 334 -17.96 26.29 13.89
CA ASP A 334 -17.07 27.44 14.09
C ASP A 334 -16.10 27.16 15.25
N GLU A 335 -16.58 26.62 16.38
CA GLU A 335 -15.76 26.27 17.53
C GLU A 335 -14.73 25.18 17.22
N GLU A 336 -15.12 24.12 16.48
CA GLU A 336 -14.22 23.04 16.08
C GLU A 336 -13.18 23.51 15.08
N TYR A 337 -13.53 24.38 14.13
CA TYR A 337 -12.59 24.98 13.18
C TYR A 337 -11.61 25.93 13.86
N GLU A 338 -12.07 26.74 14.84
CA GLU A 338 -11.18 27.56 15.66
C GLU A 338 -10.20 26.72 16.47
N ARG A 339 -10.64 25.61 17.09
CA ARG A 339 -9.76 24.66 17.80
C ARG A 339 -8.71 24.04 16.87
N ALA A 340 -9.09 23.76 15.65
CA ALA A 340 -8.19 23.23 14.63
C ALA A 340 -7.25 24.30 14.05
N ALA A 341 -7.51 25.59 14.30
CA ALA A 341 -6.82 26.74 13.69
C ALA A 341 -6.84 26.71 12.14
N ILE A 342 -8.01 26.42 11.56
CA ILE A 342 -8.29 26.33 10.12
C ILE A 342 -9.41 27.28 9.73
#